data_4a594ff2238a0772cf119b0179c5706d
#
_entry.id   4a594ff2238a0772cf119b0179c5706d
#
_cell.length_a   1.000
_cell.length_b   1.000
_cell.length_c   1.000
_cell.angle_alpha   90.00
_cell.angle_beta   90.00
_cell.angle_gamma   90.00
#
_symmetry.space_group_name_H-M   'P 1'
#
loop_
_entity.id
_entity.type
_entity.pdbx_description
1 polymer ?
#
loop_
_entity_poly.entity_id
_entity_poly.type
_entity_poly.pdbx_seq_one_letter_code
_entity_poly.pdbx_strand_id
1 'polypeptide(L)'
;MKTSFYSHSLEDLQRIFAENNLPESGPGLLFNWHYKKRKTEACEKNLAKVSRAFVAENFIFDLPKISHTQNSEDKTVKFLFELADSNKIETVLIPFNGKYTICLSSQVGCAMKCSFCHTGIQGLQRSLKTEEIIGQFLVAQEWLTLNRPDDDKILNVVFMGQGEPLHNFDAVKKACEIFLTQHGLSLADQKITISTAGYLPGLKRWKNEMPKVNIALSLHSPLTEKRNQLIPINQKYPLNEVMDLVDEIPEGKNRFVTYEYLLIDGFNDSLEDAHLTGKLLQGRKAYVSLIPFNPFPGTQYKKPELGKIESFKSILDSYKIPTLVRITKGDEILAACGQLNSKLK
;
A
#
# COMPACT_ATOMS: atom_id res chain seq x y z
N MET A 1 -11.79 -25.61 13.12
CA MET A 1 -11.48 -24.25 13.63
C MET A 1 -12.00 -23.25 12.61
N LYS A 2 -12.76 -22.24 13.04
CA LYS A 2 -13.28 -21.22 12.11
C LYS A 2 -12.15 -20.38 11.52
N THR A 3 -12.29 -20.00 10.25
CA THR A 3 -11.36 -19.09 9.55
C THR A 3 -11.98 -17.71 9.36
N SER A 4 -11.16 -16.67 9.14
CA SER A 4 -11.72 -15.35 8.82
C SER A 4 -12.34 -15.38 7.42
N PHE A 5 -13.56 -14.88 7.29
CA PHE A 5 -14.20 -14.66 6.00
C PHE A 5 -13.33 -13.77 5.09
N TYR A 6 -12.76 -12.73 5.66
CA TYR A 6 -11.96 -11.73 4.95
C TYR A 6 -10.58 -12.23 4.49
N SER A 7 -10.22 -13.48 4.81
CA SER A 7 -9.00 -14.13 4.29
C SER A 7 -9.23 -14.84 2.94
N HIS A 8 -10.46 -14.89 2.45
CA HIS A 8 -10.83 -15.65 1.25
C HIS A 8 -11.16 -14.72 0.08
N SER A 9 -10.59 -15.02 -1.10
CA SER A 9 -11.03 -14.43 -2.37
C SER A 9 -12.41 -14.97 -2.76
N LEU A 10 -13.05 -14.36 -3.77
CA LEU A 10 -14.29 -14.90 -4.30
C LEU A 10 -14.11 -16.32 -4.85
N GLU A 11 -13.00 -16.56 -5.54
CA GLU A 11 -12.63 -17.87 -6.07
C GLU A 11 -12.43 -18.91 -4.97
N ASP A 12 -11.77 -18.53 -3.85
CA ASP A 12 -11.64 -19.41 -2.69
C ASP A 12 -13.02 -19.84 -2.14
N LEU A 13 -13.94 -18.87 -1.98
CA LEU A 13 -15.29 -19.17 -1.51
C LEU A 13 -16.09 -20.02 -2.50
N GLN A 14 -15.95 -19.77 -3.80
CA GLN A 14 -16.60 -20.59 -4.84
C GLN A 14 -16.12 -22.04 -4.75
N ARG A 15 -14.82 -22.26 -4.60
CA ARG A 15 -14.25 -23.60 -4.41
C ARG A 15 -14.76 -24.25 -3.12
N ILE A 16 -14.73 -23.54 -1.99
CA ILE A 16 -15.23 -24.05 -0.70
C ILE A 16 -16.70 -24.44 -0.81
N PHE A 17 -17.54 -23.63 -1.47
CA PHE A 17 -18.97 -23.92 -1.65
C PHE A 17 -19.17 -25.17 -2.53
N ALA A 18 -18.43 -25.27 -3.64
CA ALA A 18 -18.51 -26.44 -4.52
C ALA A 18 -18.09 -27.74 -3.80
N GLU A 19 -17.00 -27.73 -3.07
CA GLU A 19 -16.50 -28.88 -2.27
C GLU A 19 -17.49 -29.34 -1.19
N ASN A 20 -18.36 -28.43 -0.71
CA ASN A 20 -19.37 -28.73 0.30
C ASN A 20 -20.81 -28.88 -0.27
N ASN A 21 -20.95 -28.99 -1.60
CA ASN A 21 -22.23 -29.10 -2.32
C ASN A 21 -23.24 -27.99 -1.96
N LEU A 22 -22.74 -26.76 -1.78
CA LEU A 22 -23.54 -25.58 -1.49
C LEU A 22 -23.92 -24.83 -2.77
N PRO A 23 -25.02 -24.04 -2.77
CA PRO A 23 -25.46 -23.28 -3.93
C PRO A 23 -24.38 -22.30 -4.44
N GLU A 24 -24.10 -22.30 -5.74
CA GLU A 24 -23.09 -21.50 -6.42
C GLU A 24 -23.31 -19.98 -6.28
N SER A 25 -24.54 -19.53 -6.06
CA SER A 25 -24.86 -18.12 -5.84
C SER A 25 -24.37 -17.57 -4.48
N GLY A 26 -24.07 -18.45 -3.52
CA GLY A 26 -23.72 -18.07 -2.16
C GLY A 26 -22.52 -17.16 -2.03
N PRO A 27 -21.36 -17.48 -2.64
CA PRO A 27 -20.15 -16.63 -2.56
C PRO A 27 -20.38 -15.20 -3.04
N GLY A 28 -21.04 -15.00 -4.18
CA GLY A 28 -21.36 -13.67 -4.71
C GLY A 28 -22.29 -12.86 -3.80
N LEU A 29 -23.27 -13.51 -3.18
CA LEU A 29 -24.16 -12.88 -2.21
C LEU A 29 -23.40 -12.44 -0.94
N LEU A 30 -22.50 -13.28 -0.43
CA LEU A 30 -21.68 -12.96 0.73
C LEU A 30 -20.72 -11.78 0.45
N PHE A 31 -20.05 -11.79 -0.71
CA PHE A 31 -19.19 -10.66 -1.12
C PHE A 31 -19.97 -9.36 -1.22
N ASN A 32 -21.15 -9.39 -1.87
CA ASN A 32 -22.02 -8.21 -1.95
C ASN A 32 -22.44 -7.73 -0.55
N TRP A 33 -22.79 -8.64 0.34
CA TRP A 33 -23.24 -8.34 1.69
C TRP A 33 -22.15 -7.66 2.53
N HIS A 34 -20.96 -8.25 2.61
CA HIS A 34 -19.89 -7.77 3.48
C HIS A 34 -19.10 -6.62 2.89
N TYR A 35 -18.80 -6.66 1.59
CA TYR A 35 -17.92 -5.66 0.97
C TYR A 35 -18.69 -4.48 0.36
N LYS A 36 -19.78 -4.74 -0.38
CA LYS A 36 -20.51 -3.68 -1.07
C LYS A 36 -21.56 -3.01 -0.18
N LYS A 37 -22.36 -3.81 0.53
CA LYS A 37 -23.36 -3.31 1.48
C LYS A 37 -22.77 -3.01 2.86
N ARG A 38 -21.55 -3.45 3.12
CA ARG A 38 -20.80 -3.21 4.39
C ARG A 38 -21.61 -3.62 5.62
N LYS A 39 -22.22 -4.80 5.59
CA LYS A 39 -23.00 -5.36 6.69
C LYS A 39 -22.11 -6.22 7.58
N THR A 40 -22.32 -6.13 8.87
CA THR A 40 -21.57 -6.87 9.89
C THR A 40 -22.22 -8.18 10.27
N GLU A 41 -23.54 -8.36 10.01
CA GLU A 41 -24.21 -9.63 10.23
C GLU A 41 -23.61 -10.72 9.33
N ALA A 42 -23.48 -11.93 9.85
CA ALA A 42 -22.79 -13.04 9.19
C ALA A 42 -23.31 -13.37 7.78
N CYS A 43 -24.58 -13.16 7.49
CA CYS A 43 -25.12 -13.41 6.16
C CYS A 43 -26.44 -12.68 5.86
N GLU A 44 -26.69 -12.52 4.56
CA GLU A 44 -27.94 -11.95 4.05
C GLU A 44 -29.11 -12.95 4.18
N LYS A 45 -30.34 -12.44 4.38
CA LYS A 45 -31.56 -13.27 4.48
C LYS A 45 -31.80 -14.12 3.22
N ASN A 46 -31.36 -13.66 2.05
CA ASN A 46 -31.51 -14.36 0.78
C ASN A 46 -30.52 -15.52 0.57
N LEU A 47 -29.54 -15.68 1.45
CA LEU A 47 -28.65 -16.83 1.41
C LEU A 47 -29.41 -18.12 1.79
N ALA A 48 -29.22 -19.21 1.04
CA ALA A 48 -29.88 -20.49 1.31
C ALA A 48 -29.63 -20.95 2.76
N LYS A 49 -30.62 -21.58 3.39
CA LYS A 49 -30.55 -22.01 4.79
C LYS A 49 -29.32 -22.89 5.08
N VAL A 50 -29.01 -23.81 4.17
CA VAL A 50 -27.83 -24.69 4.27
C VAL A 50 -26.53 -23.88 4.24
N SER A 51 -26.44 -22.89 3.33
CA SER A 51 -25.27 -22.02 3.25
C SER A 51 -25.13 -21.13 4.47
N ARG A 52 -26.23 -20.63 5.07
CA ARG A 52 -26.20 -19.86 6.32
C ARG A 52 -25.63 -20.68 7.49
N ALA A 53 -26.08 -21.93 7.62
CA ALA A 53 -25.58 -22.84 8.65
C ALA A 53 -24.08 -23.09 8.46
N PHE A 54 -23.66 -23.39 7.22
CA PHE A 54 -22.26 -23.60 6.90
C PHE A 54 -21.39 -22.36 7.21
N VAL A 55 -21.84 -21.17 6.81
CA VAL A 55 -21.11 -19.91 7.07
C VAL A 55 -20.97 -19.66 8.56
N ALA A 56 -22.05 -19.87 9.34
CA ALA A 56 -22.02 -19.68 10.79
C ALA A 56 -21.08 -20.66 11.50
N GLU A 57 -20.91 -21.87 10.99
CA GLU A 57 -20.04 -22.88 11.56
C GLU A 57 -18.56 -22.71 11.20
N ASN A 58 -18.26 -22.17 10.00
CA ASN A 58 -16.91 -22.19 9.42
C ASN A 58 -16.20 -20.86 9.40
N PHE A 59 -16.93 -19.72 9.43
CA PHE A 59 -16.31 -18.39 9.32
C PHE A 59 -16.49 -17.52 10.57
N ILE A 60 -15.51 -16.63 10.77
CA ILE A 60 -15.60 -15.48 11.68
C ILE A 60 -15.48 -14.19 10.85
N PHE A 61 -16.05 -13.10 11.37
CA PHE A 61 -16.17 -11.80 10.68
C PHE A 61 -15.51 -10.67 11.47
N ASP A 62 -14.54 -11.02 12.31
CA ASP A 62 -13.83 -10.03 13.13
C ASP A 62 -12.92 -9.16 12.27
N LEU A 63 -12.92 -7.88 12.57
CA LEU A 63 -12.07 -6.86 11.95
C LEU A 63 -11.15 -6.25 13.02
N PRO A 64 -9.97 -5.72 12.63
CA PRO A 64 -9.08 -5.03 13.56
C PRO A 64 -9.79 -3.81 14.16
N LYS A 65 -9.43 -3.45 15.39
CA LYS A 65 -10.06 -2.34 16.11
C LYS A 65 -9.20 -1.09 16.02
N ILE A 66 -9.83 0.07 15.82
CA ILE A 66 -9.15 1.36 15.98
C ILE A 66 -8.90 1.56 17.47
N SER A 67 -7.62 1.60 17.88
CA SER A 67 -7.21 1.93 19.23
C SER A 67 -6.98 3.44 19.42
N HIS A 68 -6.58 4.15 18.35
CA HIS A 68 -6.38 5.59 18.36
C HIS A 68 -6.59 6.20 16.99
N THR A 69 -7.09 7.45 16.95
CA THR A 69 -7.30 8.23 15.72
C THR A 69 -6.67 9.61 15.88
N GLN A 70 -5.87 10.03 14.91
CA GLN A 70 -5.33 11.38 14.83
C GLN A 70 -5.85 12.05 13.55
N ASN A 71 -6.30 13.30 13.70
CA ASN A 71 -6.80 14.12 12.58
C ASN A 71 -5.86 15.29 12.37
N SER A 72 -5.44 15.50 11.12
CA SER A 72 -4.65 16.63 10.66
C SER A 72 -5.56 17.77 10.18
N GLU A 73 -5.04 19.02 10.21
CA GLU A 73 -5.74 20.19 9.69
C GLU A 73 -6.04 20.06 8.18
N ASP A 74 -5.19 19.34 7.44
CA ASP A 74 -5.37 19.09 6.01
C ASP A 74 -6.35 17.97 5.69
N LYS A 75 -7.12 17.51 6.70
CA LYS A 75 -8.07 16.40 6.64
C LYS A 75 -7.44 15.01 6.50
N THR A 76 -6.12 14.86 6.61
CA THR A 76 -5.48 13.54 6.74
C THR A 76 -5.87 12.90 8.06
N VAL A 77 -6.13 11.59 8.05
CA VAL A 77 -6.48 10.83 9.25
C VAL A 77 -5.52 9.67 9.40
N LYS A 78 -4.91 9.54 10.56
CA LYS A 78 -4.09 8.40 10.90
C LYS A 78 -4.77 7.55 11.96
N PHE A 79 -4.92 6.27 11.65
CA PHE A 79 -5.44 5.26 12.57
C PHE A 79 -4.31 4.42 13.12
N LEU A 80 -4.36 4.14 14.41
CA LEU A 80 -3.62 3.06 15.04
C LEU A 80 -4.60 1.89 15.24
N PHE A 81 -4.38 0.81 14.51
CA PHE A 81 -5.14 -0.43 14.64
C PHE A 81 -4.48 -1.37 15.62
N GLU A 82 -5.30 -2.02 16.45
CA GLU A 82 -4.90 -3.13 17.29
C GLU A 82 -5.36 -4.44 16.64
N LEU A 83 -4.42 -5.36 16.48
CA LEU A 83 -4.63 -6.69 15.91
C LEU A 83 -4.96 -7.70 17.01
N ALA A 84 -5.46 -8.88 16.62
CA ALA A 84 -5.87 -9.93 17.56
C ALA A 84 -4.75 -10.44 18.49
N ASP A 85 -3.50 -10.28 18.11
CA ASP A 85 -2.31 -10.62 18.88
C ASP A 85 -1.71 -9.42 19.65
N SER A 86 -2.49 -8.34 19.82
CA SER A 86 -2.09 -7.09 20.46
C SER A 86 -0.98 -6.30 19.76
N ASN A 87 -0.52 -6.75 18.59
CA ASN A 87 0.32 -5.92 17.74
C ASN A 87 -0.46 -4.72 17.21
N LYS A 88 0.26 -3.63 16.95
CA LYS A 88 -0.34 -2.41 16.42
C LYS A 88 0.25 -2.05 15.06
N ILE A 89 -0.60 -1.52 14.19
CA ILE A 89 -0.21 -1.01 12.87
C ILE A 89 -0.88 0.33 12.61
N GLU A 90 -0.26 1.14 11.76
CA GLU A 90 -0.82 2.43 11.36
C GLU A 90 -1.35 2.36 9.93
N THR A 91 -2.45 3.07 9.69
CA THR A 91 -3.10 3.23 8.38
C THR A 91 -3.46 4.70 8.22
N VAL A 92 -3.30 5.26 7.02
CA VAL A 92 -3.54 6.68 6.78
C VAL A 92 -4.58 6.87 5.68
N LEU A 93 -5.58 7.72 5.96
CA LEU A 93 -6.48 8.27 4.95
C LEU A 93 -5.96 9.64 4.51
N ILE A 94 -5.66 9.78 3.24
CA ILE A 94 -5.08 10.97 2.64
C ILE A 94 -6.13 11.61 1.73
N PRO A 95 -6.51 12.88 1.93
CA PRO A 95 -7.49 13.56 1.10
C PRO A 95 -6.97 13.72 -0.34
N PHE A 96 -7.82 13.42 -1.30
CA PHE A 96 -7.51 13.49 -2.73
C PHE A 96 -8.75 13.83 -3.54
N ASN A 97 -8.80 15.04 -4.11
CA ASN A 97 -9.89 15.51 -5.01
C ASN A 97 -11.31 15.25 -4.45
N GLY A 98 -11.57 15.66 -3.21
CA GLY A 98 -12.87 15.48 -2.55
C GLY A 98 -13.19 14.03 -2.17
N LYS A 99 -12.21 13.14 -2.19
CA LYS A 99 -12.28 11.73 -1.79
C LYS A 99 -11.01 11.37 -1.03
N TYR A 100 -10.76 10.08 -0.80
CA TYR A 100 -9.59 9.62 -0.06
C TYR A 100 -8.78 8.57 -0.81
N THR A 101 -7.48 8.62 -0.59
CA THR A 101 -6.53 7.53 -0.82
C THR A 101 -6.23 6.88 0.53
N ILE A 102 -6.32 5.56 0.63
CA ILE A 102 -5.88 4.84 1.82
C ILE A 102 -4.46 4.31 1.63
N CYS A 103 -3.61 4.57 2.63
CA CYS A 103 -2.25 4.03 2.73
C CYS A 103 -2.26 2.86 3.71
N LEU A 104 -2.16 1.64 3.16
CA LEU A 104 -2.25 0.39 3.91
C LEU A 104 -0.87 -0.10 4.36
N SER A 105 -0.83 -0.65 5.56
CA SER A 105 0.29 -1.45 6.06
C SER A 105 0.19 -2.90 5.59
N SER A 106 1.33 -3.53 5.32
CA SER A 106 1.45 -4.93 4.91
C SER A 106 2.16 -5.81 5.94
N GLN A 107 2.84 -5.20 6.92
CA GLN A 107 3.59 -5.91 7.97
C GLN A 107 3.51 -5.14 9.29
N VAL A 108 3.77 -5.83 10.40
CA VAL A 108 4.09 -5.20 11.68
C VAL A 108 5.60 -4.93 11.69
N GLY A 109 5.97 -3.65 11.50
CA GLY A 109 7.37 -3.27 11.24
C GLY A 109 7.82 -3.59 9.81
N CYS A 110 9.14 -3.59 9.54
CA CYS A 110 9.68 -3.84 8.21
C CYS A 110 11.08 -4.45 8.26
N ALA A 111 11.37 -5.44 7.40
CA ALA A 111 12.67 -6.08 7.30
C ALA A 111 13.69 -5.29 6.45
N MET A 112 13.26 -4.32 5.66
CA MET A 112 14.11 -3.65 4.66
C MET A 112 15.13 -2.71 5.29
N LYS A 113 14.90 -2.23 6.52
CA LYS A 113 15.82 -1.37 7.31
C LYS A 113 16.24 -0.08 6.59
N CYS A 114 15.36 0.49 5.77
CA CYS A 114 15.62 1.76 5.09
C CYS A 114 15.95 2.85 6.10
N SER A 115 17.09 3.54 5.92
CA SER A 115 17.61 4.51 6.90
C SER A 115 16.77 5.78 7.04
N PHE A 116 15.97 6.08 6.03
CA PHE A 116 15.05 7.23 5.98
C PHE A 116 13.65 6.91 6.50
N CYS A 117 13.38 5.68 6.94
CA CYS A 117 12.03 5.23 7.27
C CYS A 117 11.93 4.83 8.76
N HIS A 118 11.04 5.49 9.49
CA HIS A 118 10.83 5.22 10.91
C HIS A 118 10.36 3.78 11.17
N THR A 119 9.52 3.22 10.28
CA THR A 119 9.14 1.79 10.33
C THR A 119 10.33 0.85 10.13
N GLY A 120 11.29 1.22 9.27
CA GLY A 120 12.50 0.41 9.03
C GLY A 120 13.38 0.24 10.28
N ILE A 121 13.37 1.23 11.18
CA ILE A 121 14.10 1.20 12.45
C ILE A 121 13.47 0.22 13.44
N GLN A 122 12.16 -0.02 13.36
CA GLN A 122 11.45 -0.93 14.27
C GLN A 122 11.82 -2.40 14.07
N GLY A 123 12.31 -2.76 12.88
CA GLY A 123 12.48 -4.15 12.46
C GLY A 123 11.15 -4.86 12.19
N LEU A 124 11.22 -6.03 11.57
CA LEU A 124 10.04 -6.86 11.27
C LEU A 124 9.68 -7.71 12.49
N GLN A 125 8.41 -7.71 12.86
CA GLN A 125 7.83 -8.67 13.80
C GLN A 125 7.16 -9.82 13.05
N ARG A 126 6.19 -9.51 12.16
CA ARG A 126 5.52 -10.46 11.28
C ARG A 126 4.86 -9.79 10.08
N SER A 127 4.53 -10.59 9.09
CA SER A 127 3.65 -10.18 8.00
C SER A 127 2.19 -10.09 8.47
N LEU A 128 1.40 -9.21 7.86
CA LEU A 128 -0.04 -9.15 8.08
C LEU A 128 -0.74 -10.27 7.31
N LYS A 129 -1.82 -10.77 7.87
CA LYS A 129 -2.74 -11.66 7.17
C LYS A 129 -3.62 -10.87 6.20
N THR A 130 -4.23 -11.54 5.22
CA THR A 130 -5.13 -10.91 4.25
C THR A 130 -6.28 -10.18 4.93
N GLU A 131 -6.92 -10.80 5.92
CA GLU A 131 -8.01 -10.21 6.69
C GLU A 131 -7.60 -8.94 7.46
N GLU A 132 -6.34 -8.86 7.91
CA GLU A 132 -5.82 -7.68 8.58
C GLU A 132 -5.57 -6.53 7.59
N ILE A 133 -5.15 -6.85 6.36
CA ILE A 133 -5.00 -5.87 5.28
C ILE A 133 -6.37 -5.34 4.84
N ILE A 134 -7.31 -6.22 4.56
CA ILE A 134 -8.68 -5.87 4.15
C ILE A 134 -9.41 -5.12 5.27
N GLY A 135 -9.20 -5.55 6.52
CA GLY A 135 -9.80 -4.93 7.69
C GLY A 135 -9.43 -3.45 7.84
N GLN A 136 -8.19 -3.06 7.56
CA GLN A 136 -7.78 -1.64 7.55
C GLN A 136 -8.68 -0.81 6.62
N PHE A 137 -8.94 -1.32 5.42
CA PHE A 137 -9.80 -0.63 4.45
C PHE A 137 -11.25 -0.55 4.91
N LEU A 138 -11.84 -1.67 5.33
CA LEU A 138 -13.26 -1.74 5.70
C LEU A 138 -13.57 -0.84 6.89
N VAL A 139 -12.74 -0.89 7.93
CA VAL A 139 -12.93 -0.09 9.14
C VAL A 139 -12.68 1.39 8.87
N ALA A 140 -11.66 1.74 8.07
CA ALA A 140 -11.42 3.13 7.67
C ALA A 140 -12.55 3.69 6.81
N GLN A 141 -13.13 2.87 5.92
CA GLN A 141 -14.27 3.25 5.09
C GLN A 141 -15.56 3.45 5.93
N GLU A 142 -15.78 2.61 6.93
CA GLU A 142 -16.88 2.79 7.88
C GLU A 142 -16.71 4.08 8.68
N TRP A 143 -15.51 4.31 9.19
CA TRP A 143 -15.18 5.56 9.90
C TRP A 143 -15.46 6.80 9.03
N LEU A 144 -15.09 6.80 7.75
CA LEU A 144 -15.40 7.90 6.82
C LEU A 144 -16.90 8.12 6.69
N THR A 145 -17.67 7.06 6.48
CA THR A 145 -19.13 7.15 6.33
C THR A 145 -19.80 7.78 7.58
N LEU A 146 -19.27 7.48 8.76
CA LEU A 146 -19.82 8.01 10.03
C LEU A 146 -19.36 9.42 10.33
N ASN A 147 -18.12 9.78 9.97
CA ASN A 147 -17.51 11.05 10.41
C ASN A 147 -17.39 12.10 9.30
N ARG A 148 -17.48 11.71 8.03
CA ARG A 148 -17.34 12.59 6.85
C ARG A 148 -18.27 12.15 5.70
N PRO A 149 -19.59 12.21 5.89
CA PRO A 149 -20.56 11.67 4.93
C PRO A 149 -20.50 12.33 3.54
N ASP A 150 -20.08 13.59 3.45
CA ASP A 150 -19.97 14.31 2.16
C ASP A 150 -18.74 13.86 1.32
N ASP A 151 -17.71 13.36 2.00
CA ASP A 151 -16.43 12.91 1.42
C ASP A 151 -16.16 11.43 1.71
N ASP A 152 -17.18 10.59 1.75
CA ASP A 152 -17.17 9.25 2.38
C ASP A 152 -16.52 8.13 1.55
N LYS A 153 -15.79 8.44 0.46
CA LYS A 153 -15.27 7.38 -0.44
C LYS A 153 -13.75 7.28 -0.46
N ILE A 154 -13.27 6.06 -0.25
CA ILE A 154 -11.90 5.68 -0.59
C ILE A 154 -11.88 5.26 -2.08
N LEU A 155 -11.12 6.00 -2.90
CA LEU A 155 -10.98 5.73 -4.33
C LEU A 155 -9.69 5.04 -4.71
N ASN A 156 -8.61 5.28 -3.97
CA ASN A 156 -7.30 4.72 -4.25
C ASN A 156 -6.78 3.95 -3.06
N VAL A 157 -6.06 2.87 -3.33
CA VAL A 157 -5.34 2.05 -2.35
C VAL A 157 -3.86 2.09 -2.68
N VAL A 158 -3.03 2.45 -1.71
CA VAL A 158 -1.59 2.38 -1.86
C VAL A 158 -0.99 1.53 -0.75
N PHE A 159 -0.14 0.59 -1.08
CA PHE A 159 0.64 -0.20 -0.14
C PHE A 159 1.96 0.51 0.12
N MET A 160 1.89 1.60 0.90
CA MET A 160 3.01 2.48 1.24
C MET A 160 3.09 2.77 2.74
N GLY A 161 2.32 2.02 3.54
CA GLY A 161 2.35 2.06 5.00
C GLY A 161 3.52 1.27 5.57
N GLN A 162 3.30 0.59 6.68
CA GLN A 162 4.34 -0.22 7.32
C GLN A 162 4.56 -1.54 6.57
N GLY A 163 5.84 -1.88 6.31
CA GLY A 163 6.24 -3.15 5.70
C GLY A 163 6.66 -3.07 4.24
N GLU A 164 7.24 -4.17 3.75
CA GLU A 164 7.53 -4.40 2.34
C GLU A 164 6.43 -5.33 1.76
N PRO A 165 5.56 -4.81 0.88
CA PRO A 165 4.44 -5.60 0.36
C PRO A 165 4.86 -6.87 -0.36
N LEU A 166 5.94 -6.82 -1.13
CA LEU A 166 6.42 -7.98 -1.87
C LEU A 166 7.11 -9.03 -1.00
N HIS A 167 7.50 -8.69 0.23
CA HIS A 167 7.93 -9.66 1.24
C HIS A 167 6.72 -10.39 1.89
N ASN A 168 5.53 -9.81 1.80
CA ASN A 168 4.25 -10.41 2.20
C ASN A 168 3.38 -10.70 0.96
N PHE A 169 3.97 -11.27 -0.07
CA PHE A 169 3.40 -11.39 -1.40
C PHE A 169 2.00 -12.02 -1.43
N ASP A 170 1.83 -13.18 -0.79
CA ASP A 170 0.58 -13.96 -0.87
C ASP A 170 -0.62 -13.24 -0.26
N ALA A 171 -0.44 -12.63 0.91
CA ALA A 171 -1.51 -11.88 1.56
C ALA A 171 -1.84 -10.58 0.80
N VAL A 172 -0.83 -9.88 0.27
CA VAL A 172 -1.02 -8.67 -0.53
C VAL A 172 -1.69 -8.99 -1.86
N LYS A 173 -1.25 -10.05 -2.55
CA LYS A 173 -1.89 -10.55 -3.77
C LYS A 173 -3.37 -10.82 -3.54
N LYS A 174 -3.69 -11.61 -2.52
CA LYS A 174 -5.08 -11.95 -2.20
C LYS A 174 -5.91 -10.72 -1.81
N ALA A 175 -5.34 -9.76 -1.09
CA ALA A 175 -6.02 -8.50 -0.82
C ALA A 175 -6.32 -7.72 -2.11
N CYS A 176 -5.40 -7.69 -3.08
CA CYS A 176 -5.64 -7.07 -4.39
C CYS A 176 -6.77 -7.79 -5.17
N GLU A 177 -6.82 -9.12 -5.17
CA GLU A 177 -7.93 -9.90 -5.76
C GLU A 177 -9.28 -9.51 -5.16
N ILE A 178 -9.35 -9.38 -3.84
CA ILE A 178 -10.57 -8.95 -3.13
C ILE A 178 -10.95 -7.51 -3.49
N PHE A 179 -10.00 -6.56 -3.53
CA PHE A 179 -10.25 -5.17 -3.92
C PHE A 179 -10.80 -5.06 -5.34
N LEU A 180 -10.33 -5.87 -6.28
CA LEU A 180 -10.73 -5.86 -7.69
C LEU A 180 -12.05 -6.57 -7.96
N THR A 181 -12.49 -7.44 -7.06
CA THR A 181 -13.69 -8.29 -7.26
C THR A 181 -14.95 -7.45 -7.47
N GLN A 182 -15.62 -7.61 -8.61
CA GLN A 182 -16.83 -6.85 -9.00
C GLN A 182 -18.02 -7.09 -8.06
N HIS A 183 -18.14 -8.26 -7.48
CA HIS A 183 -19.17 -8.58 -6.47
C HIS A 183 -18.91 -7.94 -5.11
N GLY A 184 -17.70 -7.40 -4.90
CA GLY A 184 -17.25 -6.82 -3.65
C GLY A 184 -16.95 -5.32 -3.75
N LEU A 185 -15.72 -4.94 -3.47
CA LEU A 185 -15.27 -3.53 -3.42
C LEU A 185 -15.18 -2.89 -4.81
N SER A 186 -14.93 -3.67 -5.85
CA SER A 186 -14.97 -3.27 -7.26
C SER A 186 -14.09 -2.06 -7.59
N LEU A 187 -12.90 -2.00 -6.98
CA LEU A 187 -11.93 -0.97 -7.31
C LEU A 187 -11.36 -1.23 -8.70
N ALA A 188 -11.13 -0.16 -9.46
CA ALA A 188 -10.43 -0.28 -10.73
C ALA A 188 -8.94 -0.61 -10.49
N ASP A 189 -8.36 -1.41 -11.36
CA ASP A 189 -6.97 -1.86 -11.30
C ASP A 189 -5.94 -0.71 -11.23
N GLN A 190 -6.26 0.42 -11.91
CA GLN A 190 -5.47 1.65 -11.89
C GLN A 190 -5.55 2.42 -10.56
N LYS A 191 -6.43 2.00 -9.64
CA LYS A 191 -6.62 2.63 -8.34
C LYS A 191 -5.84 1.95 -7.22
N ILE A 192 -5.15 0.85 -7.53
CA ILE A 192 -4.33 0.11 -6.57
C ILE A 192 -2.87 0.23 -6.99
N THR A 193 -2.00 0.65 -6.06
CA THR A 193 -0.56 0.77 -6.28
C THR A 193 0.19 0.03 -5.18
N ILE A 194 1.10 -0.86 -5.58
CA ILE A 194 2.02 -1.53 -4.67
C ILE A 194 3.39 -0.86 -4.81
N SER A 195 3.92 -0.33 -3.69
CA SER A 195 5.28 0.21 -3.64
C SER A 195 6.25 -0.84 -3.09
N THR A 196 7.45 -0.91 -3.63
CA THR A 196 8.50 -1.83 -3.21
C THR A 196 9.85 -1.17 -3.16
N ALA A 197 10.66 -1.59 -2.19
CA ALA A 197 12.10 -1.25 -2.12
C ALA A 197 12.96 -2.04 -3.13
N GLY A 198 12.33 -2.98 -3.88
CA GLY A 198 13.00 -3.86 -4.84
C GLY A 198 13.25 -5.26 -4.28
N TYR A 199 12.29 -5.83 -3.56
CA TYR A 199 12.37 -7.21 -3.08
C TYR A 199 12.25 -8.20 -4.24
N LEU A 200 13.40 -8.62 -4.75
CA LEU A 200 13.53 -9.41 -5.98
C LEU A 200 12.70 -10.72 -6.00
N PRO A 201 12.62 -11.51 -4.89
CA PRO A 201 11.79 -12.72 -4.90
C PRO A 201 10.33 -12.45 -5.19
N GLY A 202 9.78 -11.38 -4.67
CA GLY A 202 8.39 -10.98 -4.95
C GLY A 202 8.22 -10.44 -6.38
N LEU A 203 9.19 -9.66 -6.89
CA LEU A 203 9.16 -9.17 -8.27
C LEU A 203 9.18 -10.31 -9.31
N LYS A 204 9.97 -11.36 -9.07
CA LYS A 204 10.00 -12.53 -9.94
C LYS A 204 8.65 -13.26 -10.05
N ARG A 205 7.85 -13.21 -8.98
CA ARG A 205 6.50 -13.79 -8.95
C ARG A 205 5.45 -12.88 -9.59
N TRP A 206 5.72 -11.57 -9.62
CA TRP A 206 4.73 -10.54 -9.99
C TRP A 206 4.05 -10.83 -11.32
N LYS A 207 4.83 -11.04 -12.39
CA LYS A 207 4.32 -11.18 -13.77
C LYS A 207 3.29 -12.32 -13.92
N ASN A 208 3.50 -13.41 -13.20
CA ASN A 208 2.67 -14.62 -13.34
C ASN A 208 1.53 -14.71 -12.32
N GLU A 209 1.65 -14.02 -11.18
CA GLU A 209 0.75 -14.26 -10.05
C GLU A 209 0.01 -13.00 -9.60
N MET A 210 0.60 -11.81 -9.70
CA MET A 210 -0.04 -10.59 -9.21
C MET A 210 -1.17 -10.15 -10.13
N PRO A 211 -2.38 -9.83 -9.62
CA PRO A 211 -3.40 -9.22 -10.44
C PRO A 211 -2.92 -7.88 -11.01
N LYS A 212 -3.55 -7.46 -12.09
CA LYS A 212 -3.16 -6.23 -12.79
C LYS A 212 -3.41 -5.00 -11.94
N VAL A 213 -2.36 -4.53 -11.27
CA VAL A 213 -2.32 -3.31 -10.43
C VAL A 213 -1.08 -2.47 -10.79
N ASN A 214 -0.97 -1.25 -10.26
CA ASN A 214 0.19 -0.40 -10.51
C ASN A 214 1.34 -0.77 -9.58
N ILE A 215 2.57 -0.53 -10.08
CA ILE A 215 3.80 -0.66 -9.31
C ILE A 215 4.46 0.70 -9.09
N ALA A 216 5.01 0.90 -7.89
CA ALA A 216 5.93 1.98 -7.57
C ALA A 216 7.24 1.37 -7.07
N LEU A 217 8.37 1.83 -7.59
CA LEU A 217 9.71 1.44 -7.14
C LEU A 217 10.34 2.57 -6.34
N SER A 218 10.71 2.30 -5.10
CA SER A 218 11.55 3.17 -4.29
C SER A 218 12.96 3.22 -4.89
N LEU A 219 13.20 4.21 -5.76
CA LEU A 219 14.50 4.41 -6.44
C LEU A 219 15.49 5.13 -5.52
N HIS A 220 15.16 6.33 -5.11
CA HIS A 220 15.85 7.24 -4.17
C HIS A 220 17.31 7.60 -4.52
N SER A 221 17.98 6.85 -5.36
CA SER A 221 19.26 7.19 -5.99
C SER A 221 19.57 6.24 -7.15
N PRO A 222 20.13 6.74 -8.27
CA PRO A 222 20.72 5.92 -9.33
C PRO A 222 22.11 5.39 -8.96
N LEU A 223 22.77 5.97 -7.95
CA LEU A 223 24.11 5.59 -7.50
C LEU A 223 24.02 4.45 -6.48
N THR A 224 24.71 3.36 -6.75
CA THR A 224 24.71 2.16 -5.90
C THR A 224 25.09 2.47 -4.46
N GLU A 225 26.10 3.28 -4.22
CA GLU A 225 26.62 3.60 -2.89
C GLU A 225 25.57 4.38 -2.08
N LYS A 226 24.97 5.41 -2.65
CA LYS A 226 23.91 6.20 -2.01
C LYS A 226 22.66 5.33 -1.77
N ARG A 227 22.27 4.52 -2.76
CA ARG A 227 21.13 3.65 -2.63
C ARG A 227 21.34 2.57 -1.57
N ASN A 228 22.53 1.99 -1.45
CA ASN A 228 22.86 1.03 -0.40
C ASN A 228 22.73 1.62 1.02
N GLN A 229 23.05 2.91 1.19
CA GLN A 229 22.91 3.60 2.46
C GLN A 229 21.42 3.87 2.79
N LEU A 230 20.62 4.21 1.80
CA LEU A 230 19.19 4.49 1.97
C LEU A 230 18.37 3.20 2.08
N ILE A 231 18.65 2.22 1.21
CA ILE A 231 17.89 0.97 1.05
C ILE A 231 18.87 -0.21 1.13
N PRO A 232 19.20 -0.71 2.32
CA PRO A 232 20.22 -1.75 2.51
C PRO A 232 19.99 -3.04 1.72
N ILE A 233 18.72 -3.38 1.41
CA ILE A 233 18.40 -4.57 0.60
C ILE A 233 19.00 -4.51 -0.82
N ASN A 234 19.38 -3.31 -1.32
CA ASN A 234 20.03 -3.12 -2.60
C ASN A 234 21.39 -3.84 -2.69
N GLN A 235 22.07 -4.05 -1.55
CA GLN A 235 23.31 -4.83 -1.51
C GLN A 235 23.05 -6.30 -1.91
N LYS A 236 21.88 -6.83 -1.58
CA LYS A 236 21.48 -8.20 -1.90
C LYS A 236 20.82 -8.30 -3.29
N TYR A 237 20.06 -7.27 -3.66
CA TYR A 237 19.31 -7.20 -4.92
C TYR A 237 19.67 -5.89 -5.63
N PRO A 238 20.70 -5.90 -6.47
CA PRO A 238 21.19 -4.71 -7.17
C PRO A 238 20.11 -4.03 -8.03
N LEU A 239 20.16 -2.71 -8.11
CA LEU A 239 19.14 -1.91 -8.78
C LEU A 239 18.90 -2.32 -10.24
N ASN A 240 19.95 -2.66 -11.00
CA ASN A 240 19.83 -3.11 -12.38
C ASN A 240 18.94 -4.36 -12.51
N GLU A 241 19.16 -5.39 -11.68
CA GLU A 241 18.32 -6.60 -11.68
C GLU A 241 16.87 -6.31 -11.30
N VAL A 242 16.66 -5.39 -10.36
CA VAL A 242 15.33 -4.95 -9.95
C VAL A 242 14.63 -4.22 -11.11
N MET A 243 15.32 -3.29 -11.76
CA MET A 243 14.76 -2.51 -12.87
C MET A 243 14.41 -3.37 -14.08
N ASP A 244 15.22 -4.37 -14.42
CA ASP A 244 14.94 -5.30 -15.51
C ASP A 244 13.59 -6.01 -15.32
N LEU A 245 13.27 -6.44 -14.11
CA LEU A 245 11.97 -7.05 -13.81
C LEU A 245 10.82 -6.02 -13.76
N VAL A 246 11.09 -4.85 -13.20
CA VAL A 246 10.08 -3.80 -13.05
C VAL A 246 9.65 -3.25 -14.42
N ASP A 247 10.56 -3.15 -15.38
CA ASP A 247 10.27 -2.68 -16.74
C ASP A 247 9.32 -3.62 -17.52
N GLU A 248 9.26 -4.89 -17.14
CA GLU A 248 8.36 -5.87 -17.76
C GLU A 248 6.90 -5.79 -17.24
N ILE A 249 6.66 -5.08 -16.11
CA ILE A 249 5.36 -5.08 -15.44
C ILE A 249 4.30 -4.20 -16.14
N PRO A 250 4.62 -2.97 -16.65
CA PRO A 250 3.59 -2.12 -17.26
C PRO A 250 3.08 -2.68 -18.58
N GLU A 251 1.88 -3.27 -18.56
CA GLU A 251 1.18 -3.72 -19.75
C GLU A 251 0.22 -2.64 -20.29
N GLY A 252 0.39 -2.28 -21.56
CA GLY A 252 -0.46 -1.33 -22.28
C GLY A 252 0.12 0.10 -22.39
N LYS A 253 -0.54 0.93 -23.22
CA LYS A 253 -0.01 2.25 -23.62
C LYS A 253 0.03 3.28 -22.49
N ASN A 254 -0.88 3.17 -21.51
CA ASN A 254 -1.09 4.18 -20.47
C ASN A 254 -0.64 3.71 -19.07
N ARG A 255 0.20 2.68 -19.00
CA ARG A 255 0.77 2.22 -17.74
C ARG A 255 2.25 2.53 -17.67
N PHE A 256 2.65 3.01 -16.50
CA PHE A 256 4.01 3.44 -16.21
C PHE A 256 4.44 2.82 -14.89
N VAL A 257 5.74 2.64 -14.73
CA VAL A 257 6.33 2.44 -13.40
C VAL A 257 6.43 3.80 -12.72
N THR A 258 5.91 3.91 -11.50
CA THR A 258 6.18 5.08 -10.67
C THR A 258 7.51 4.90 -9.96
N TYR A 259 8.50 5.71 -10.29
CA TYR A 259 9.76 5.76 -9.55
C TYR A 259 9.66 6.80 -8.44
N GLU A 260 9.67 6.34 -7.20
CA GLU A 260 9.66 7.23 -6.04
C GLU A 260 11.09 7.68 -5.74
N TYR A 261 11.29 8.98 -5.70
CA TYR A 261 12.58 9.59 -5.38
C TYR A 261 12.43 10.49 -4.16
N LEU A 262 12.91 9.99 -3.01
CA LEU A 262 12.96 10.76 -1.77
C LEU A 262 14.14 11.72 -1.83
N LEU A 263 13.88 13.02 -1.83
CA LEU A 263 14.89 14.05 -1.83
C LEU A 263 15.32 14.39 -0.40
N ILE A 264 16.61 14.22 -0.12
CA ILE A 264 17.25 14.47 1.19
C ILE A 264 18.32 15.54 1.00
N ASP A 265 18.23 16.62 1.78
CA ASP A 265 19.14 17.74 1.71
C ASP A 265 20.61 17.35 1.91
N GLY A 266 21.47 17.75 0.97
CA GLY A 266 22.89 17.47 0.98
C GLY A 266 23.29 16.02 0.77
N PHE A 267 22.33 15.12 0.45
CA PHE A 267 22.63 13.71 0.25
C PHE A 267 22.43 13.24 -1.19
N ASN A 268 21.24 13.39 -1.72
CA ASN A 268 20.85 12.90 -3.06
C ASN A 268 20.06 13.95 -3.87
N ASP A 269 20.22 15.22 -3.54
CA ASP A 269 19.49 16.36 -4.08
C ASP A 269 20.34 17.27 -4.99
N SER A 270 21.54 16.81 -5.40
CA SER A 270 22.42 17.56 -6.29
C SER A 270 21.91 17.58 -7.74
N LEU A 271 22.36 18.56 -8.55
CA LEU A 271 22.08 18.60 -9.98
C LEU A 271 22.63 17.38 -10.71
N GLU A 272 23.77 16.85 -10.25
CA GLU A 272 24.37 15.62 -10.77
C GLU A 272 23.48 14.41 -10.50
N ASP A 273 22.93 14.27 -9.29
CA ASP A 273 21.95 13.20 -8.96
C ASP A 273 20.72 13.28 -9.87
N ALA A 274 20.24 14.50 -10.17
CA ALA A 274 19.12 14.70 -11.08
C ALA A 274 19.46 14.25 -12.51
N HIS A 275 20.63 14.65 -13.04
CA HIS A 275 21.08 14.26 -14.38
C HIS A 275 21.31 12.75 -14.49
N LEU A 276 21.89 12.10 -13.49
CA LEU A 276 22.09 10.64 -13.45
C LEU A 276 20.74 9.91 -13.39
N THR A 277 19.78 10.43 -12.60
CA THR A 277 18.41 9.89 -12.56
C THR A 277 17.72 10.04 -13.91
N GLY A 278 17.85 11.20 -14.54
CA GLY A 278 17.32 11.45 -15.87
C GLY A 278 17.86 10.48 -16.92
N LYS A 279 19.19 10.29 -16.95
CA LYS A 279 19.85 9.31 -17.85
C LYS A 279 19.39 7.87 -17.58
N LEU A 280 19.26 7.47 -16.32
CA LEU A 280 18.81 6.12 -15.95
C LEU A 280 17.37 5.84 -16.44
N LEU A 281 16.49 6.83 -16.36
CA LEU A 281 15.06 6.66 -16.66
C LEU A 281 14.67 7.04 -18.10
N GLN A 282 15.56 7.68 -18.85
CA GLN A 282 15.29 8.10 -20.22
C GLN A 282 14.94 6.92 -21.14
N GLY A 283 13.84 7.04 -21.87
CA GLY A 283 13.34 5.98 -22.76
C GLY A 283 12.53 4.88 -22.06
N ARG A 284 12.45 4.84 -20.74
CA ARG A 284 11.62 3.89 -19.99
C ARG A 284 10.17 4.40 -19.87
N LYS A 285 9.22 3.51 -19.65
CA LYS A 285 7.84 3.87 -19.27
C LYS A 285 7.81 4.35 -17.82
N ALA A 286 8.45 5.45 -17.55
CA ALA A 286 8.69 5.99 -16.22
C ALA A 286 7.83 7.22 -15.92
N TYR A 287 7.38 7.32 -14.68
CA TYR A 287 6.84 8.50 -14.04
C TYR A 287 7.58 8.71 -12.72
N VAL A 288 8.06 9.91 -12.45
CA VAL A 288 8.78 10.18 -11.21
C VAL A 288 7.91 10.90 -10.19
N SER A 289 7.84 10.34 -8.99
CA SER A 289 7.25 10.97 -7.81
C SER A 289 8.38 11.48 -6.93
N LEU A 290 8.65 12.79 -6.97
CA LEU A 290 9.61 13.43 -6.06
C LEU A 290 8.95 13.65 -4.71
N ILE A 291 9.58 13.13 -3.66
CA ILE A 291 9.09 13.18 -2.28
C ILE A 291 10.11 13.97 -1.48
N PRO A 292 9.87 15.24 -1.12
CA PRO A 292 10.70 15.93 -0.15
C PRO A 292 10.72 15.16 1.16
N PHE A 293 11.88 14.98 1.77
CA PHE A 293 12.02 14.21 3.01
C PHE A 293 11.11 14.75 4.11
N ASN A 294 10.42 13.86 4.81
CA ASN A 294 9.58 14.18 5.96
C ASN A 294 10.32 13.81 7.26
N PRO A 295 10.81 14.80 8.03
CA PRO A 295 11.54 14.53 9.25
C PRO A 295 10.69 13.79 10.29
N PHE A 296 11.34 12.96 11.11
CA PHE A 296 10.74 12.28 12.25
C PHE A 296 11.71 12.26 13.43
N PRO A 297 11.27 12.04 14.68
CA PRO A 297 12.13 12.06 15.84
C PRO A 297 13.31 11.08 15.73
N GLY A 298 14.52 11.57 15.95
CA GLY A 298 15.76 10.79 15.91
C GLY A 298 16.44 10.66 14.54
N THR A 299 15.82 11.19 13.45
CA THR A 299 16.50 11.25 12.15
C THR A 299 17.50 12.40 12.08
N GLN A 300 18.61 12.17 11.35
CA GLN A 300 19.60 13.22 11.02
C GLN A 300 19.37 13.83 9.63
N TYR A 301 18.51 13.22 8.82
CA TYR A 301 18.17 13.70 7.48
C TYR A 301 17.31 14.97 7.55
N LYS A 302 17.45 15.82 6.54
CA LYS A 302 16.73 17.09 6.42
C LYS A 302 15.97 17.17 5.10
N LYS A 303 14.89 17.95 5.11
CA LYS A 303 14.11 18.30 3.92
C LYS A 303 14.91 19.32 3.09
N PRO A 304 15.02 19.15 1.75
CA PRO A 304 15.65 20.14 0.89
C PRO A 304 14.84 21.43 0.80
N GLU A 305 15.53 22.53 0.47
CA GLU A 305 14.90 23.79 0.12
C GLU A 305 14.10 23.68 -1.19
N LEU A 306 13.05 24.50 -1.34
CA LEU A 306 12.18 24.49 -2.52
C LEU A 306 12.94 24.66 -3.83
N GLY A 307 13.90 25.60 -3.88
CA GLY A 307 14.70 25.85 -5.08
C GLY A 307 15.48 24.62 -5.58
N LYS A 308 16.00 23.78 -4.67
CA LYS A 308 16.66 22.52 -5.03
C LYS A 308 15.67 21.51 -5.61
N ILE A 309 14.46 21.40 -5.01
CA ILE A 309 13.39 20.51 -5.48
C ILE A 309 12.94 20.90 -6.89
N GLU A 310 12.74 22.20 -7.13
CA GLU A 310 12.34 22.74 -8.44
C GLU A 310 13.43 22.53 -9.50
N SER A 311 14.69 22.78 -9.14
CA SER A 311 15.84 22.53 -10.03
C SER A 311 15.95 21.05 -10.41
N PHE A 312 15.82 20.14 -9.43
CA PHE A 312 15.84 18.69 -9.65
C PHE A 312 14.71 18.27 -10.60
N LYS A 313 13.49 18.77 -10.35
CA LYS A 313 12.34 18.51 -11.22
C LYS A 313 12.58 19.03 -12.65
N SER A 314 13.05 20.26 -12.79
CA SER A 314 13.33 20.86 -14.09
C SER A 314 14.33 20.04 -14.93
N ILE A 315 15.35 19.47 -14.29
CA ILE A 315 16.29 18.58 -14.96
C ILE A 315 15.60 17.31 -15.43
N LEU A 316 14.78 16.66 -14.62
CA LEU A 316 14.03 15.46 -15.04
C LEU A 316 13.07 15.75 -16.19
N ASP A 317 12.38 16.89 -16.15
CA ASP A 317 11.50 17.37 -17.24
C ASP A 317 12.30 17.55 -18.55
N SER A 318 13.57 18.00 -18.49
CA SER A 318 14.45 18.13 -19.69
C SER A 318 14.76 16.77 -20.36
N TYR A 319 14.73 15.68 -19.58
CA TYR A 319 14.81 14.31 -20.11
C TYR A 319 13.45 13.75 -20.57
N LYS A 320 12.40 14.57 -20.60
CA LYS A 320 11.02 14.20 -20.94
C LYS A 320 10.42 13.14 -20.03
N ILE A 321 10.81 13.13 -18.75
CA ILE A 321 10.28 12.23 -17.73
C ILE A 321 9.18 12.97 -16.99
N PRO A 322 7.92 12.53 -17.06
CA PRO A 322 6.83 13.16 -16.30
C PRO A 322 7.15 13.09 -14.80
N THR A 323 7.22 14.26 -14.16
CA THR A 323 7.66 14.37 -12.76
C THR A 323 6.66 15.18 -11.94
N LEU A 324 6.20 14.62 -10.83
CA LEU A 324 5.35 15.28 -9.85
C LEU A 324 6.07 15.40 -8.50
N VAL A 325 6.06 16.61 -7.94
CA VAL A 325 6.47 16.80 -6.54
C VAL A 325 5.30 16.51 -5.62
N ARG A 326 5.47 15.58 -4.69
CA ARG A 326 4.44 15.27 -3.69
C ARG A 326 4.36 16.37 -2.64
N ILE A 327 3.14 16.84 -2.41
CA ILE A 327 2.84 17.71 -1.27
C ILE A 327 2.72 16.83 -0.03
N THR A 328 3.49 17.13 1.01
CA THR A 328 3.39 16.44 2.30
C THR A 328 2.00 16.62 2.89
N LYS A 329 1.41 15.54 3.37
CA LYS A 329 0.10 15.50 4.03
C LYS A 329 0.23 14.86 5.41
N GLY A 330 -0.46 15.43 6.42
CA GLY A 330 -0.48 14.90 7.78
C GLY A 330 0.87 14.91 8.49
N ASP A 331 1.75 15.88 8.18
CA ASP A 331 3.10 15.95 8.75
C ASP A 331 3.06 16.16 10.28
N GLU A 332 2.18 17.01 10.77
CA GLU A 332 2.03 17.34 12.19
C GLU A 332 1.54 16.16 13.05
N ILE A 333 0.91 15.17 12.42
CA ILE A 333 0.50 13.92 13.08
C ILE A 333 1.42 12.74 12.76
N LEU A 334 2.59 13.00 12.15
CA LEU A 334 3.54 11.97 11.69
C LEU A 334 2.87 10.90 10.81
N ALA A 335 2.05 11.35 9.85
CA ALA A 335 1.33 10.48 8.91
C ALA A 335 1.93 10.46 7.49
N ALA A 336 2.98 11.25 7.24
CA ALA A 336 3.61 11.31 5.94
C ALA A 336 4.48 10.06 5.66
N CYS A 337 4.85 9.89 4.38
CA CYS A 337 5.70 8.76 3.96
C CYS A 337 7.00 8.70 4.77
N GLY A 338 7.30 7.52 5.29
CA GLY A 338 8.49 7.23 6.12
C GLY A 338 8.33 7.55 7.61
N GLN A 339 7.25 8.22 8.04
CA GLN A 339 7.07 8.65 9.44
C GLN A 339 6.36 7.63 10.35
N LEU A 340 5.68 6.62 9.78
CA LEU A 340 4.84 5.69 10.55
C LEU A 340 5.65 4.87 11.57
N ASN A 341 5.17 4.87 12.83
CA ASN A 341 5.76 4.13 13.93
C ASN A 341 4.71 3.73 14.98
N SER A 342 4.21 2.51 14.89
CA SER A 342 3.20 1.97 15.81
C SER A 342 3.67 1.73 17.25
N LYS A 343 4.96 1.92 17.55
CA LYS A 343 5.53 1.82 18.91
C LYS A 343 5.52 3.16 19.66
N LEU A 344 5.31 4.27 18.97
CA LEU A 344 5.12 5.56 19.63
C LEU A 344 3.74 5.58 20.29
N LYS A 345 3.73 5.94 21.57
CA LYS A 345 2.50 6.11 22.37
C LYS A 345 1.83 7.43 22.04
#